data_f5ff7ed0a8578d81bd240ed7c42ddfb6
#
_entry.id   f5ff7ed0a8578d81bd240ed7c42ddfb6
#
_cell.length_a   1.000
_cell.length_b   1.000
_cell.length_c   1.000
_cell.angle_alpha   90.00
_cell.angle_beta   90.00
_cell.angle_gamma   90.00
#
_symmetry.space_group_name_H-M   'P 1'
#
loop_
_entity.id
_entity.type
_entity.pdbx_description
1 polymer ?
#
loop_
_entity_poly.entity_id
_entity_poly.type
_entity_poly.pdbx_seq_one_letter_code
_entity_poly.pdbx_strand_id
1 'polypeptide(L)'
;MSVEAEELACREGHMGVLTLNSPGTLNALSEHMIEQIQDILDRWANDDRICIVVIQGAGERAFCAGGDIRELYDAILDGQEPEKPVRFFSREYRMDYNIHRFPKPVLGIAHGVVMGGGLGVFSGCRYRLVTPDVTLAMPEITIGLFPDVGASWFLKRLPGRLGLFMGLTGARLNVSDTLRVGLADMAILPEDRDRLLDRLASERWTGQTAADDNRLFRLLNQIQTPDYRTLPPSHLARHEPVSYTHLTLPTNREV
;
A
#
# COMPACT_ATOMS: atom_id res chain seq x y z
N MET A 1 -17.05 7.95 5.91
CA MET A 1 -15.87 7.35 5.28
C MET A 1 -16.06 7.48 3.79
N SER A 2 -15.10 8.02 3.08
CA SER A 2 -15.19 8.28 1.64
C SER A 2 -13.83 8.17 0.98
N VAL A 3 -13.86 8.09 -0.35
CA VAL A 3 -12.69 8.23 -1.21
C VAL A 3 -12.87 9.49 -2.02
N GLU A 4 -11.83 10.31 -2.09
CA GLU A 4 -11.79 11.45 -2.99
C GLU A 4 -11.03 11.07 -4.26
N ALA A 5 -11.57 11.46 -5.40
CA ALA A 5 -10.96 11.21 -6.70
C ALA A 5 -10.88 12.51 -7.47
N GLU A 6 -9.67 12.89 -7.82
CA GLU A 6 -9.39 14.07 -8.62
C GLU A 6 -8.71 13.68 -9.94
N GLU A 7 -9.07 14.34 -11.02
CA GLU A 7 -8.42 14.20 -12.31
C GLU A 7 -7.66 15.50 -12.61
N LEU A 8 -6.38 15.49 -12.33
CA LEU A 8 -5.53 16.67 -12.50
C LEU A 8 -4.98 16.74 -13.92
N ALA A 9 -5.21 17.86 -14.59
CA ALA A 9 -4.61 18.12 -15.88
C ALA A 9 -3.09 18.25 -15.72
N CYS A 10 -2.35 17.48 -16.51
CA CYS A 10 -0.90 17.58 -16.62
C CYS A 10 -0.53 18.43 -17.85
N ARG A 11 0.76 18.66 -18.05
CA ARG A 11 1.21 19.39 -19.25
C ARG A 11 0.74 18.71 -20.53
N GLU A 12 0.63 17.38 -20.51
CA GLU A 12 -0.01 16.56 -21.53
C GLU A 12 -0.57 15.32 -20.81
N GLY A 13 -1.82 14.91 -21.12
CA GLY A 13 -2.54 13.88 -20.38
C GLY A 13 -3.09 14.34 -19.04
N HIS A 14 -3.56 13.40 -18.23
CA HIS A 14 -4.10 13.63 -16.89
C HIS A 14 -3.53 12.62 -15.91
N MET A 15 -3.51 13.02 -14.65
CA MET A 15 -3.19 12.18 -13.50
C MET A 15 -4.45 11.97 -12.66
N GLY A 16 -4.80 10.72 -12.37
CA GLY A 16 -5.81 10.40 -11.37
C GLY A 16 -5.18 10.42 -9.99
N VAL A 17 -5.75 11.18 -9.05
CA VAL A 17 -5.35 11.18 -7.63
C VAL A 17 -6.49 10.61 -6.81
N LEU A 18 -6.24 9.46 -6.18
CA LEU A 18 -7.17 8.77 -5.32
C LEU A 18 -6.71 8.96 -3.87
N THR A 19 -7.54 9.62 -3.07
CA THR A 19 -7.25 9.89 -1.65
C THR A 19 -8.21 9.11 -0.77
N LEU A 20 -7.66 8.22 0.07
CA LEU A 20 -8.40 7.54 1.12
C LEU A 20 -8.73 8.58 2.19
N ASN A 21 -10.01 8.97 2.32
CA ASN A 21 -10.41 10.12 3.14
C ASN A 21 -11.37 9.72 4.27
N SER A 22 -10.79 9.14 5.30
CA SER A 22 -11.44 8.88 6.59
C SER A 22 -10.43 9.02 7.74
N PRO A 23 -9.81 10.21 7.93
CA PRO A 23 -8.70 10.39 8.87
C PRO A 23 -9.09 10.09 10.33
N GLY A 24 -10.37 10.21 10.67
CA GLY A 24 -10.91 9.85 11.99
C GLY A 24 -10.77 8.37 12.33
N THR A 25 -10.78 7.50 11.33
CA THR A 25 -10.58 6.04 11.45
C THR A 25 -9.21 5.59 10.94
N LEU A 26 -8.24 6.50 10.80
CA LEU A 26 -6.94 6.23 10.19
C LEU A 26 -7.08 5.66 8.75
N ASN A 27 -8.03 6.18 8.00
CA ASN A 27 -8.35 5.76 6.63
C ASN A 27 -8.66 4.25 6.49
N ALA A 28 -9.27 3.65 7.51
CA ALA A 28 -9.70 2.26 7.46
C ALA A 28 -10.70 2.05 6.31
N LEU A 29 -10.54 0.93 5.60
CA LEU A 29 -11.35 0.57 4.43
C LEU A 29 -12.70 0.03 4.89
N SER A 30 -13.77 0.81 4.67
CA SER A 30 -15.14 0.29 4.74
C SER A 30 -15.51 -0.41 3.43
N GLU A 31 -16.55 -1.26 3.45
CA GLU A 31 -17.05 -1.89 2.23
C GLU A 31 -17.40 -0.84 1.15
N HIS A 32 -17.99 0.27 1.56
CA HIS A 32 -18.31 1.39 0.67
C HIS A 32 -17.06 2.03 0.05
N MET A 33 -15.98 2.22 0.82
CA MET A 33 -14.72 2.76 0.26
C MET A 33 -14.12 1.79 -0.76
N ILE A 34 -14.16 0.49 -0.50
CA ILE A 34 -13.65 -0.52 -1.44
C ILE A 34 -14.42 -0.47 -2.76
N GLU A 35 -15.75 -0.34 -2.71
CA GLU A 35 -16.59 -0.16 -3.89
C GLU A 35 -16.23 1.12 -4.65
N GLN A 36 -16.10 2.25 -3.96
CA GLN A 36 -15.71 3.52 -4.58
C GLN A 36 -14.34 3.42 -5.26
N ILE A 37 -13.34 2.82 -4.61
CA ILE A 37 -12.00 2.62 -5.19
C ILE A 37 -12.12 1.79 -6.47
N GLN A 38 -12.86 0.67 -6.43
CA GLN A 38 -13.03 -0.20 -7.58
C GLN A 38 -13.68 0.55 -8.76
N ASP A 39 -14.77 1.28 -8.51
CA ASP A 39 -15.48 2.05 -9.53
C ASP A 39 -14.59 3.14 -10.18
N ILE A 40 -13.76 3.81 -9.36
CA ILE A 40 -12.81 4.82 -9.83
C ILE A 40 -11.73 4.16 -10.69
N LEU A 41 -11.15 3.06 -10.23
CA LEU A 41 -10.11 2.34 -10.97
C LEU A 41 -10.65 1.79 -12.30
N ASP A 42 -11.84 1.21 -12.31
CA ASP A 42 -12.47 0.70 -13.53
C ASP A 42 -12.72 1.81 -14.56
N ARG A 43 -13.17 2.98 -14.10
CA ARG A 43 -13.33 4.16 -14.95
C ARG A 43 -11.98 4.64 -15.49
N TRP A 44 -10.97 4.81 -14.64
CA TRP A 44 -9.66 5.32 -15.03
C TRP A 44 -8.84 4.33 -15.88
N ALA A 45 -9.07 3.03 -15.72
CA ALA A 45 -8.46 2.02 -16.58
C ALA A 45 -8.85 2.20 -18.04
N ASN A 46 -10.10 2.62 -18.30
CA ASN A 46 -10.70 2.78 -19.61
C ASN A 46 -10.71 4.23 -20.13
N ASP A 47 -10.21 5.19 -19.39
CA ASP A 47 -10.12 6.59 -19.81
C ASP A 47 -8.71 6.89 -20.37
N ASP A 48 -8.58 7.01 -21.67
CA ASP A 48 -7.30 7.29 -22.35
C ASP A 48 -6.65 8.62 -21.91
N ARG A 49 -7.40 9.52 -21.32
CA ARG A 49 -6.86 10.79 -20.77
C ARG A 49 -6.01 10.55 -19.52
N ILE A 50 -6.40 9.57 -18.71
CA ILE A 50 -5.65 9.23 -17.48
C ILE A 50 -4.43 8.40 -17.85
N CYS A 51 -3.25 8.91 -17.55
CA CYS A 51 -1.99 8.27 -17.92
C CYS A 51 -1.27 7.63 -16.74
N ILE A 52 -1.44 8.18 -15.54
CA ILE A 52 -0.89 7.66 -14.27
C ILE A 52 -1.94 7.80 -13.17
N VAL A 53 -1.78 7.01 -12.11
CA VAL A 53 -2.63 7.08 -10.91
C VAL A 53 -1.74 7.24 -9.69
N VAL A 54 -2.15 8.13 -8.78
CA VAL A 54 -1.55 8.29 -7.45
C VAL A 54 -2.58 7.85 -6.42
N ILE A 55 -2.15 7.04 -5.44
CA ILE A 55 -2.97 6.63 -4.29
C ILE A 55 -2.29 7.16 -3.03
N GLN A 56 -3.05 7.90 -2.21
CA GLN A 56 -2.57 8.48 -0.95
C GLN A 56 -3.64 8.44 0.14
N GLY A 57 -3.24 8.71 1.38
CA GLY A 57 -4.14 8.86 2.51
C GLY A 57 -4.33 10.33 2.90
N ALA A 58 -5.54 10.69 3.33
CA ALA A 58 -5.83 12.00 3.90
C ALA A 58 -5.33 12.13 5.34
N GLY A 59 -5.02 13.36 5.75
CA GLY A 59 -4.51 13.68 7.08
C GLY A 59 -3.04 13.29 7.25
N GLU A 60 -2.56 13.33 8.50
CA GLU A 60 -1.14 13.16 8.81
C GLU A 60 -0.81 11.85 9.54
N ARG A 61 -1.83 11.07 9.94
CA ARG A 61 -1.64 9.94 10.86
C ARG A 61 -1.51 8.58 10.18
N ALA A 62 -2.09 8.43 9.01
CA ALA A 62 -2.13 7.13 8.33
C ALA A 62 -2.36 7.26 6.84
N PHE A 63 -1.69 6.42 6.09
CA PHE A 63 -2.12 6.08 4.74
C PHE A 63 -3.41 5.27 4.80
N CYS A 64 -3.39 4.12 5.50
CA CYS A 64 -4.54 3.27 5.73
C CYS A 64 -4.24 2.22 6.83
N ALA A 65 -5.13 2.11 7.81
CA ALA A 65 -4.98 1.17 8.93
C ALA A 65 -5.50 -0.25 8.64
N GLY A 66 -6.00 -0.52 7.43
CA GLY A 66 -6.57 -1.80 7.02
C GLY A 66 -8.08 -1.78 6.92
N GLY A 67 -8.70 -2.94 6.79
CA GLY A 67 -10.16 -3.09 6.74
C GLY A 67 -10.85 -2.62 8.02
N ASP A 68 -12.08 -2.11 7.90
CA ASP A 68 -12.90 -1.75 9.06
C ASP A 68 -13.49 -3.01 9.72
N ILE A 69 -12.66 -3.64 10.55
CA ILE A 69 -13.02 -4.87 11.27
C ILE A 69 -14.18 -4.65 12.24
N ARG A 70 -14.41 -3.41 12.72
CA ARG A 70 -15.56 -3.11 13.58
C ARG A 70 -16.86 -3.24 12.80
N GLU A 71 -16.90 -2.73 11.58
CA GLU A 71 -18.07 -2.87 10.70
C GLU A 71 -18.42 -4.34 10.47
N LEU A 72 -17.41 -5.20 10.28
CA LEU A 72 -17.60 -6.64 10.10
C LEU A 72 -18.05 -7.33 11.40
N TYR A 73 -17.44 -6.96 12.52
CA TYR A 73 -17.79 -7.50 13.83
C TYR A 73 -19.25 -7.19 14.19
N ASP A 74 -19.67 -5.94 14.03
CA ASP A 74 -21.04 -5.52 14.32
C ASP A 74 -22.04 -6.26 13.43
N ALA A 75 -21.75 -6.42 12.14
CA ALA A 75 -22.61 -7.17 11.22
C ALA A 75 -22.76 -8.67 11.60
N ILE A 76 -21.69 -9.28 12.13
CA ILE A 76 -21.75 -10.67 12.61
C ILE A 76 -22.61 -10.76 13.88
N LEU A 77 -22.44 -9.82 14.81
CA LEU A 77 -23.21 -9.82 16.07
C LEU A 77 -24.72 -9.59 15.84
N ASP A 78 -25.05 -8.65 14.97
CA ASP A 78 -26.45 -8.32 14.64
C ASP A 78 -27.14 -9.43 13.86
N GLY A 79 -26.39 -10.32 13.21
CA GLY A 79 -26.89 -11.46 12.45
C GLY A 79 -27.78 -11.10 11.25
N GLN A 80 -27.87 -9.81 10.89
CA GLN A 80 -28.72 -9.33 9.80
C GLN A 80 -28.07 -9.53 8.43
N GLU A 81 -26.73 -9.48 8.38
CA GLU A 81 -25.96 -9.64 7.14
C GLU A 81 -24.85 -10.71 7.29
N PRO A 82 -25.19 -12.00 7.41
CA PRO A 82 -24.19 -13.06 7.62
C PRO A 82 -23.18 -13.20 6.48
N GLU A 83 -23.52 -12.78 5.27
CA GLU A 83 -22.67 -12.83 4.08
C GLU A 83 -21.73 -11.60 3.95
N LYS A 84 -21.90 -10.59 4.80
CA LYS A 84 -21.12 -9.34 4.70
C LYS A 84 -19.60 -9.57 4.82
N PRO A 85 -19.08 -10.40 5.74
CA PRO A 85 -17.64 -10.65 5.80
C PRO A 85 -17.08 -11.27 4.52
N VAL A 86 -17.79 -12.26 3.94
CA VAL A 86 -17.38 -12.91 2.69
C VAL A 86 -17.39 -11.90 1.54
N ARG A 87 -18.42 -11.08 1.47
CA ARG A 87 -18.57 -10.04 0.44
C ARG A 87 -17.49 -8.99 0.57
N PHE A 88 -17.19 -8.52 1.80
CA PHE A 88 -16.15 -7.55 2.09
C PHE A 88 -14.77 -8.04 1.58
N PHE A 89 -14.30 -9.18 2.09
CA PHE A 89 -13.00 -9.72 1.70
C PHE A 89 -12.91 -10.05 0.21
N SER A 90 -13.98 -10.56 -0.38
CA SER A 90 -14.01 -10.84 -1.82
C SER A 90 -13.83 -9.58 -2.68
N ARG A 91 -14.42 -8.45 -2.24
CA ARG A 91 -14.29 -7.15 -2.90
C ARG A 91 -12.91 -6.55 -2.67
N GLU A 92 -12.42 -6.59 -1.43
CA GLU A 92 -11.09 -6.09 -1.05
C GLU A 92 -10.00 -6.80 -1.87
N TYR A 93 -10.01 -8.13 -1.93
CA TYR A 93 -9.00 -8.89 -2.69
C TYR A 93 -9.08 -8.63 -4.19
N ARG A 94 -10.29 -8.41 -4.72
CA ARG A 94 -10.45 -8.03 -6.12
C ARG A 94 -9.87 -6.64 -6.38
N MET A 95 -10.13 -5.68 -5.51
CA MET A 95 -9.57 -4.32 -5.59
C MET A 95 -8.04 -4.35 -5.54
N ASP A 96 -7.44 -5.08 -4.58
CA ASP A 96 -5.97 -5.22 -4.48
C ASP A 96 -5.38 -5.84 -5.75
N TYR A 97 -6.00 -6.89 -6.27
CA TYR A 97 -5.58 -7.51 -7.53
C TYR A 97 -5.65 -6.53 -8.69
N ASN A 98 -6.71 -5.72 -8.77
CA ASN A 98 -6.88 -4.74 -9.83
C ASN A 98 -5.88 -3.60 -9.73
N ILE A 99 -5.50 -3.14 -8.53
CA ILE A 99 -4.39 -2.20 -8.32
C ILE A 99 -3.09 -2.81 -8.85
N HIS A 100 -2.79 -4.05 -8.45
CA HIS A 100 -1.57 -4.74 -8.87
C HIS A 100 -1.51 -4.98 -10.40
N ARG A 101 -2.65 -5.19 -11.04
CA ARG A 101 -2.76 -5.43 -12.49
C ARG A 101 -3.15 -4.20 -13.29
N PHE A 102 -3.17 -3.04 -12.64
CA PHE A 102 -3.64 -1.83 -13.30
C PHE A 102 -2.86 -1.55 -14.59
N PRO A 103 -3.54 -1.19 -15.70
CA PRO A 103 -2.89 -1.09 -17.01
C PRO A 103 -1.97 0.14 -17.14
N LYS A 104 -2.00 1.06 -16.18
CA LYS A 104 -1.22 2.30 -16.17
C LYS A 104 -0.34 2.34 -14.91
N PRO A 105 0.74 3.15 -14.88
CA PRO A 105 1.57 3.27 -13.68
C PRO A 105 0.75 3.74 -12.47
N VAL A 106 0.88 3.03 -11.35
CA VAL A 106 0.27 3.39 -10.06
C VAL A 106 1.37 3.72 -9.07
N LEU A 107 1.29 4.91 -8.49
CA LEU A 107 2.18 5.42 -7.46
C LEU A 107 1.47 5.46 -6.12
N GLY A 108 1.94 4.72 -5.13
CA GLY A 108 1.50 4.82 -3.74
C GLY A 108 2.38 5.78 -2.95
N ILE A 109 1.78 6.73 -2.24
CA ILE A 109 2.49 7.64 -1.32
C ILE A 109 1.95 7.41 0.08
N ALA A 110 2.72 6.71 0.91
CA ALA A 110 2.29 6.29 2.23
C ALA A 110 3.03 7.01 3.35
N HIS A 111 2.30 7.38 4.39
CA HIS A 111 2.79 8.01 5.61
C HIS A 111 2.10 7.40 6.83
N GLY A 112 2.70 7.58 8.01
CA GLY A 112 2.11 7.10 9.24
C GLY A 112 1.77 5.61 9.19
N VAL A 113 0.56 5.24 9.60
CA VAL A 113 0.12 3.84 9.70
C VAL A 113 -0.23 3.26 8.33
N VAL A 114 0.34 2.08 8.01
CA VAL A 114 0.05 1.26 6.82
C VAL A 114 -0.08 -0.19 7.28
N MET A 115 -1.30 -0.69 7.46
CA MET A 115 -1.51 -2.02 8.07
C MET A 115 -2.58 -2.81 7.34
N GLY A 116 -2.47 -4.14 7.38
CA GLY A 116 -3.48 -5.05 6.85
C GLY A 116 -3.88 -4.73 5.41
N GLY A 117 -5.18 -4.54 5.15
CA GLY A 117 -5.70 -4.12 3.84
C GLY A 117 -5.05 -2.84 3.29
N GLY A 118 -4.61 -1.91 4.17
CA GLY A 118 -3.84 -0.75 3.74
C GLY A 118 -2.49 -1.11 3.14
N LEU A 119 -1.83 -2.15 3.67
CA LEU A 119 -0.60 -2.68 3.06
C LEU A 119 -0.92 -3.44 1.76
N GLY A 120 -2.09 -4.08 1.65
CA GLY A 120 -2.58 -4.68 0.40
C GLY A 120 -2.65 -3.64 -0.72
N VAL A 121 -3.36 -2.54 -0.50
CA VAL A 121 -3.44 -1.40 -1.44
C VAL A 121 -2.05 -0.88 -1.78
N PHE A 122 -1.20 -0.61 -0.77
CA PHE A 122 0.12 -0.03 -0.97
C PHE A 122 1.07 -0.99 -1.72
N SER A 123 1.09 -2.27 -1.37
CA SER A 123 1.95 -3.27 -2.02
C SER A 123 1.52 -3.59 -3.45
N GLY A 124 0.24 -3.34 -3.78
CA GLY A 124 -0.28 -3.42 -5.15
C GLY A 124 0.24 -2.31 -6.06
N CYS A 125 0.65 -1.17 -5.53
CA CYS A 125 1.20 -0.07 -6.31
C CYS A 125 2.53 -0.45 -6.97
N ARG A 126 2.72 0.04 -8.20
CA ARG A 126 3.95 -0.22 -8.96
C ARG A 126 5.16 0.53 -8.40
N TYR A 127 4.96 1.75 -7.91
CA TYR A 127 5.95 2.54 -7.20
C TYR A 127 5.43 2.88 -5.81
N ARG A 128 6.27 2.68 -4.80
CA ARG A 128 5.88 2.75 -3.40
C ARG A 128 6.80 3.72 -2.67
N LEU A 129 6.27 4.90 -2.40
CA LEU A 129 6.98 5.95 -1.67
C LEU A 129 6.49 6.01 -0.23
N VAL A 130 7.41 6.22 0.69
CA VAL A 130 7.10 6.34 2.12
C VAL A 130 7.73 7.59 2.72
N THR A 131 7.08 8.15 3.73
CA THR A 131 7.66 9.20 4.56
C THR A 131 8.42 8.60 5.76
N PRO A 132 9.32 9.36 6.42
CA PRO A 132 10.13 8.85 7.53
C PRO A 132 9.34 8.37 8.75
N ASP A 133 8.09 8.82 8.92
CA ASP A 133 7.19 8.46 10.01
C ASP A 133 6.38 7.17 9.75
N VAL A 134 6.57 6.54 8.59
CA VAL A 134 5.81 5.33 8.22
C VAL A 134 5.99 4.19 9.21
N THR A 135 4.90 3.49 9.47
CA THR A 135 4.87 2.25 10.24
C THR A 135 4.03 1.21 9.50
N LEU A 136 4.69 0.18 8.96
CA LEU A 136 4.06 -0.94 8.28
C LEU A 136 3.91 -2.15 9.19
N ALA A 137 2.78 -2.88 9.06
CA ALA A 137 2.61 -4.19 9.70
C ALA A 137 1.54 -5.03 9.01
N MET A 138 1.61 -6.36 9.24
CA MET A 138 0.51 -7.31 9.01
C MET A 138 0.08 -7.85 10.38
N PRO A 139 -0.81 -7.14 11.12
CA PRO A 139 -1.13 -7.45 12.50
C PRO A 139 -2.26 -8.49 12.67
N GLU A 140 -2.68 -9.15 11.60
CA GLU A 140 -3.85 -10.04 11.53
C GLU A 140 -3.82 -11.15 12.59
N ILE A 141 -2.62 -11.64 12.94
CA ILE A 141 -2.46 -12.66 13.99
C ILE A 141 -3.03 -12.21 15.36
N THR A 142 -3.07 -10.89 15.62
CA THR A 142 -3.59 -10.35 16.88
C THR A 142 -5.10 -10.47 17.01
N ILE A 143 -5.79 -10.69 15.92
CA ILE A 143 -7.26 -10.87 15.85
C ILE A 143 -7.66 -12.27 15.37
N GLY A 144 -6.70 -13.21 15.33
CA GLY A 144 -6.96 -14.60 14.93
C GLY A 144 -7.11 -14.81 13.41
N LEU A 145 -6.70 -13.82 12.61
CA LEU A 145 -6.61 -13.94 11.16
C LEU A 145 -5.17 -14.27 10.72
N PHE A 146 -5.00 -14.62 9.47
CA PHE A 146 -3.70 -14.71 8.80
C PHE A 146 -3.49 -13.48 7.91
N PRO A 147 -2.24 -13.10 7.60
CA PRO A 147 -1.96 -12.08 6.60
C PRO A 147 -2.58 -12.44 5.25
N ASP A 148 -3.54 -11.66 4.80
CA ASP A 148 -4.30 -11.81 3.58
C ASP A 148 -3.88 -10.77 2.50
N VAL A 149 -4.77 -10.13 1.78
CA VAL A 149 -4.54 -9.01 0.83
C VAL A 149 -3.29 -9.17 -0.06
N GLY A 150 -3.01 -10.40 -0.51
CA GLY A 150 -1.82 -10.70 -1.30
C GLY A 150 -0.54 -10.95 -0.49
N ALA A 151 -0.61 -10.99 0.84
CA ALA A 151 0.56 -11.16 1.70
C ALA A 151 1.35 -12.45 1.43
N SER A 152 0.68 -13.54 1.08
CA SER A 152 1.35 -14.79 0.68
C SER A 152 2.28 -14.60 -0.53
N TRP A 153 2.00 -13.61 -1.37
CA TRP A 153 2.82 -13.25 -2.52
C TRP A 153 3.98 -12.33 -2.15
N PHE A 154 3.72 -11.19 -1.47
CA PHE A 154 4.78 -10.22 -1.17
C PHE A 154 5.63 -10.61 0.03
N LEU A 155 5.08 -11.19 1.11
CA LEU A 155 5.86 -11.64 2.27
C LEU A 155 6.85 -12.76 1.90
N LYS A 156 6.46 -13.67 1.00
CA LYS A 156 7.36 -14.73 0.52
C LYS A 156 8.62 -14.19 -0.18
N ARG A 157 8.55 -12.97 -0.71
CA ARG A 157 9.63 -12.34 -1.47
C ARG A 157 10.59 -11.53 -0.62
N LEU A 158 10.26 -11.31 0.65
CA LEU A 158 11.14 -10.59 1.56
C LEU A 158 12.41 -11.39 1.83
N PRO A 159 13.56 -10.70 2.05
CA PRO A 159 14.84 -11.35 2.28
C PRO A 159 14.80 -12.27 3.51
N GLY A 160 15.58 -13.34 3.46
CA GLY A 160 15.59 -14.35 4.51
C GLY A 160 14.20 -14.94 4.72
N ARG A 161 13.76 -14.99 5.95
CA ARG A 161 12.40 -15.40 6.33
C ARG A 161 11.66 -14.29 7.08
N LEU A 162 12.04 -13.05 6.81
CA LEU A 162 11.44 -11.88 7.45
C LEU A 162 9.93 -11.77 7.19
N GLY A 163 9.47 -12.20 6.01
CA GLY A 163 8.04 -12.27 5.74
C GLY A 163 7.28 -13.25 6.64
N LEU A 164 7.86 -14.42 6.91
CA LEU A 164 7.29 -15.37 7.87
C LEU A 164 7.29 -14.78 9.28
N PHE A 165 8.39 -14.15 9.68
CA PHE A 165 8.49 -13.45 10.96
C PHE A 165 7.39 -12.38 11.09
N MET A 166 7.23 -11.51 10.09
CA MET A 166 6.19 -10.48 10.09
C MET A 166 4.79 -11.09 10.21
N GLY A 167 4.49 -12.10 9.39
CA GLY A 167 3.16 -12.72 9.38
C GLY A 167 2.80 -13.45 10.68
N LEU A 168 3.79 -14.03 11.37
CA LEU A 168 3.57 -14.77 12.63
C LEU A 168 3.59 -13.89 13.88
N THR A 169 4.16 -12.69 13.80
CA THR A 169 4.36 -11.83 14.98
C THR A 169 3.59 -10.52 14.91
N GLY A 170 3.12 -10.12 13.72
CA GLY A 170 2.57 -8.78 13.51
C GLY A 170 3.60 -7.66 13.71
N ALA A 171 4.90 -7.97 13.53
CA ALA A 171 5.99 -7.03 13.78
C ALA A 171 5.82 -5.75 12.96
N ARG A 172 6.08 -4.62 13.61
CA ARG A 172 6.03 -3.29 12.99
C ARG A 172 7.37 -2.94 12.37
N LEU A 173 7.33 -2.47 11.13
CA LEU A 173 8.47 -1.97 10.38
C LEU A 173 8.46 -0.45 10.39
N ASN A 174 9.61 0.16 10.70
CA ASN A 174 9.82 1.58 10.45
C ASN A 174 10.27 1.80 8.98
N VAL A 175 10.51 3.05 8.60
CA VAL A 175 10.94 3.41 7.24
C VAL A 175 12.21 2.65 6.80
N SER A 176 13.22 2.53 7.67
CA SER A 176 14.47 1.83 7.36
C SER A 176 14.26 0.33 7.16
N ASP A 177 13.41 -0.29 7.96
CA ASP A 177 13.01 -1.68 7.78
C ASP A 177 12.26 -1.86 6.47
N THR A 178 11.30 -0.98 6.19
CA THR A 178 10.43 -1.03 5.01
C THR A 178 11.24 -0.94 3.71
N LEU A 179 12.20 -0.02 3.65
CA LEU A 179 13.12 0.10 2.52
C LEU A 179 14.04 -1.13 2.41
N ARG A 180 14.59 -1.58 3.55
CA ARG A 180 15.51 -2.72 3.61
C ARG A 180 14.89 -4.01 3.08
N VAL A 181 13.63 -4.26 3.42
CA VAL A 181 12.95 -5.49 2.97
C VAL A 181 12.29 -5.34 1.59
N GLY A 182 12.33 -4.16 0.97
CA GLY A 182 11.77 -3.91 -0.35
C GLY A 182 10.25 -3.80 -0.38
N LEU A 183 9.61 -3.45 0.73
CA LEU A 183 8.17 -3.12 0.76
C LEU A 183 7.91 -1.67 0.34
N ALA A 184 8.92 -0.80 0.36
CA ALA A 184 8.90 0.50 -0.31
C ALA A 184 10.14 0.65 -1.20
N ASP A 185 10.03 1.49 -2.21
CA ASP A 185 11.08 1.72 -3.20
C ASP A 185 11.92 2.95 -2.84
N MET A 186 11.32 3.94 -2.17
CA MET A 186 11.97 5.21 -1.87
C MET A 186 11.33 5.88 -0.65
N ALA A 187 12.14 6.61 0.14
CA ALA A 187 11.64 7.55 1.13
C ALA A 187 11.65 8.97 0.54
N ILE A 188 10.60 9.74 0.84
CA ILE A 188 10.48 11.16 0.52
C ILE A 188 10.22 11.96 1.78
N LEU A 189 10.57 13.25 1.80
CA LEU A 189 10.23 14.13 2.91
C LEU A 189 8.73 14.46 2.90
N PRO A 190 8.09 14.64 4.07
CA PRO A 190 6.66 14.95 4.15
C PRO A 190 6.28 16.20 3.34
N GLU A 191 7.13 17.23 3.39
CA GLU A 191 6.96 18.50 2.66
C GLU A 191 7.11 18.36 1.14
N ASP A 192 7.65 17.25 0.66
CA ASP A 192 7.82 17.01 -0.77
C ASP A 192 6.62 16.29 -1.39
N ARG A 193 5.62 15.85 -0.60
CA ARG A 193 4.41 15.20 -1.14
C ARG A 193 3.68 16.09 -2.14
N ASP A 194 3.34 17.31 -1.73
CA ASP A 194 2.59 18.25 -2.59
C ASP A 194 3.45 18.69 -3.78
N ARG A 195 4.74 18.95 -3.55
CA ARG A 195 5.69 19.24 -4.62
C ARG A 195 5.82 18.11 -5.63
N LEU A 196 5.69 16.85 -5.18
CA LEU A 196 5.70 15.70 -6.08
C LEU A 196 4.49 15.72 -7.00
N LEU A 197 3.29 15.98 -6.47
CA LEU A 197 2.08 16.10 -7.28
C LEU A 197 2.22 17.23 -8.32
N ASP A 198 2.72 18.40 -7.92
CA ASP A 198 3.00 19.51 -8.84
C ASP A 198 4.01 19.13 -9.94
N ARG A 199 5.06 18.40 -9.58
CA ARG A 199 6.03 17.90 -10.57
C ARG A 199 5.41 16.90 -11.53
N LEU A 200 4.60 15.96 -11.03
CA LEU A 200 3.86 15.01 -11.86
C LEU A 200 2.91 15.74 -12.81
N ALA A 201 2.21 16.77 -12.34
CA ALA A 201 1.31 17.59 -13.16
C ALA A 201 2.09 18.40 -14.23
N SER A 202 3.33 18.78 -13.96
CA SER A 202 4.17 19.52 -14.93
C SER A 202 4.74 18.65 -16.05
N GLU A 203 4.62 17.32 -15.95
CA GLU A 203 5.12 16.36 -16.93
C GLU A 203 4.18 16.17 -18.13
N ARG A 204 4.75 15.63 -19.20
CA ARG A 204 4.00 15.21 -20.41
C ARG A 204 3.77 13.70 -20.36
N TRP A 205 2.55 13.30 -20.07
CA TRP A 205 2.16 11.90 -20.10
C TRP A 205 1.56 11.55 -21.45
N THR A 206 1.93 10.41 -22.00
CA THR A 206 1.62 10.05 -23.40
C THR A 206 0.46 9.06 -23.52
N GLY A 207 0.01 8.47 -22.41
CA GLY A 207 -0.95 7.37 -22.41
C GLY A 207 -0.35 6.03 -22.86
N GLN A 208 0.94 6.02 -23.23
CA GLN A 208 1.66 4.79 -23.54
C GLN A 208 2.33 4.27 -22.25
N THR A 209 1.76 3.24 -21.66
CA THR A 209 2.15 2.72 -20.35
C THR A 209 3.67 2.55 -20.17
N ALA A 210 4.36 1.94 -21.13
CA ALA A 210 5.81 1.72 -21.04
C ALA A 210 6.62 3.03 -21.09
N ALA A 211 6.19 4.01 -21.85
CA ALA A 211 6.85 5.32 -21.94
C ALA A 211 6.62 6.13 -20.66
N ASP A 212 5.38 6.13 -20.17
CA ASP A 212 4.98 6.84 -18.97
C ASP A 212 5.59 6.21 -17.71
N ASP A 213 5.70 4.88 -17.66
CA ASP A 213 6.41 4.16 -16.62
C ASP A 213 7.89 4.54 -16.55
N ASN A 214 8.59 4.55 -17.69
CA ASN A 214 9.98 4.99 -17.78
C ASN A 214 10.15 6.47 -17.38
N ARG A 215 9.16 7.31 -17.70
CA ARG A 215 9.17 8.74 -17.33
C ARG A 215 9.00 8.90 -15.84
N LEU A 216 8.01 8.21 -15.25
CA LEU A 216 7.78 8.21 -13.81
C LEU A 216 9.02 7.72 -13.05
N PHE A 217 9.62 6.60 -13.46
CA PHE A 217 10.85 6.08 -12.86
C PHE A 217 11.98 7.13 -12.87
N ARG A 218 12.21 7.81 -14.00
CA ARG A 218 13.25 8.86 -14.09
C ARG A 218 12.93 10.06 -13.21
N LEU A 219 11.66 10.49 -13.15
CA LEU A 219 11.24 11.59 -12.29
C LEU A 219 11.46 11.24 -10.81
N LEU A 220 11.06 10.06 -10.38
CA LEU A 220 11.23 9.62 -9.00
C LEU A 220 12.72 9.58 -8.59
N ASN A 221 13.61 9.12 -9.49
CA ASN A 221 15.06 9.13 -9.22
C ASN A 221 15.69 10.54 -9.16
N GLN A 222 14.95 11.59 -9.52
CA GLN A 222 15.40 12.99 -9.40
C GLN A 222 14.85 13.68 -8.14
N ILE A 223 14.01 13.00 -7.38
CA ILE A 223 13.47 13.54 -6.14
C ILE A 223 14.56 13.48 -5.07
N GLN A 224 14.66 14.55 -4.31
CA GLN A 224 15.55 14.58 -3.16
C GLN A 224 15.00 13.61 -2.09
N THR A 225 15.77 12.57 -1.80
CA THR A 225 15.49 11.67 -0.69
C THR A 225 16.08 12.22 0.61
N PRO A 226 15.51 11.91 1.77
CA PRO A 226 16.14 12.21 3.04
C PRO A 226 17.51 11.51 3.12
N ASP A 227 18.45 12.10 3.87
CA ASP A 227 19.69 11.38 4.18
C ASP A 227 19.34 10.11 4.97
N TYR A 228 19.53 8.96 4.36
CA TYR A 228 19.20 7.67 4.99
C TYR A 228 19.92 7.43 6.33
N ARG A 229 21.02 8.16 6.59
CA ARG A 229 21.71 8.12 7.88
C ARG A 229 20.94 8.83 8.99
N THR A 230 20.00 9.72 8.65
CA THR A 230 19.14 10.42 9.62
C THR A 230 17.83 9.67 9.89
N LEU A 231 17.53 8.62 9.12
CA LEU A 231 16.36 7.79 9.35
C LEU A 231 16.52 6.95 10.63
N PRO A 232 15.42 6.57 11.28
CA PRO A 232 15.49 5.70 12.46
C PRO A 232 16.20 4.39 12.11
N PRO A 233 17.02 3.84 13.03
CA PRO A 233 17.74 2.59 12.77
C PRO A 233 16.78 1.43 12.53
N SER A 234 17.17 0.53 11.63
CA SER A 234 16.41 -0.69 11.36
C SER A 234 16.28 -1.57 12.61
N HIS A 235 15.06 -1.91 12.97
CA HIS A 235 14.79 -2.86 14.04
C HIS A 235 15.08 -4.29 13.60
N LEU A 236 14.84 -4.61 12.33
CA LEU A 236 15.04 -5.96 11.78
C LEU A 236 16.51 -6.31 11.58
N ALA A 237 17.40 -5.34 11.36
CA ALA A 237 18.80 -5.60 11.04
C ALA A 237 19.49 -6.54 12.03
N ARG A 238 19.19 -6.41 13.33
CA ARG A 238 19.75 -7.27 14.39
C ARG A 238 19.17 -8.69 14.40
N HIS A 239 17.98 -8.90 13.85
CA HIS A 239 17.27 -10.18 13.83
C HIS A 239 17.43 -10.92 12.50
N GLU A 240 17.94 -10.27 11.48
CA GLU A 240 18.12 -10.85 10.15
C GLU A 240 18.97 -12.13 10.16
N PRO A 241 20.11 -12.21 10.86
CA PRO A 241 20.87 -13.47 10.94
C PRO A 241 20.04 -14.64 11.49
N VAL A 242 19.19 -14.37 12.48
CA VAL A 242 18.31 -15.39 13.09
C VAL A 242 17.23 -15.83 12.09
N SER A 243 16.72 -14.90 11.27
CA SER A 243 15.70 -15.22 10.27
C SER A 243 16.19 -16.19 9.20
N TYR A 244 17.49 -16.18 8.88
CA TYR A 244 18.08 -17.12 7.94
C TYR A 244 18.34 -18.51 8.54
N THR A 245 18.56 -18.60 9.84
CA THR A 245 19.03 -19.82 10.49
C THR A 245 17.97 -20.56 11.30
N HIS A 246 17.04 -19.85 11.96
CA HIS A 246 16.14 -20.43 12.96
C HIS A 246 14.66 -20.43 12.55
N LEU A 247 14.26 -19.66 11.54
CA LEU A 247 12.91 -19.71 11.00
C LEU A 247 12.74 -20.77 9.88
N THR A 248 13.67 -21.74 9.80
CA THR A 248 13.46 -22.94 9.00
C THR A 248 12.53 -23.86 9.78
N LEU A 249 11.31 -24.07 9.30
CA LEU A 249 10.54 -25.23 9.73
C LEU A 249 11.38 -26.46 9.43
N PRO A 250 11.54 -27.40 10.38
CA PRO A 250 12.16 -28.68 10.07
C PRO A 250 11.36 -29.28 8.91
N THR A 251 12.00 -29.40 7.76
CA THR A 251 11.47 -30.24 6.69
C THR A 251 11.60 -31.66 7.20
N ASN A 252 10.56 -32.19 7.81
CA ASN A 252 10.43 -33.63 7.97
C ASN A 252 10.41 -34.25 6.56
N ARG A 253 11.60 -34.51 6.06
CA ARG A 253 11.79 -35.47 4.98
C ARG A 253 11.89 -36.86 5.59
N GLU A 254 10.90 -37.27 6.34
CA GLU A 254 10.73 -38.67 6.74
C GLU A 254 9.23 -38.89 6.97
N VAL A 255 8.50 -39.14 5.90
CA VAL A 255 7.45 -40.17 5.82
C VAL A 255 7.45 -40.68 4.38
#